data_1d5893e3abf2a5d195d799382316e89b
#
_entry.id   1d5893e3abf2a5d195d799382316e89b
#
_cell.length_a   1.000
_cell.length_b   1.000
_cell.length_c   1.000
_cell.angle_alpha   90.00
_cell.angle_beta   90.00
_cell.angle_gamma   90.00
#
_symmetry.space_group_name_H-M   'P 1'
#
loop_
_entity.id
_entity.type
_entity.pdbx_description
1 polymer ?
#
loop_
_entity_poly.entity_id
_entity_poly.type
_entity_poly.pdbx_seq_one_letter_code
_entity_poly.pdbx_strand_id
1 'polypeptide(L)'
;FLKKYIKKFKDYLVAEKNASPHTLESYLNDIFQFEEFLKQSGHDGELDSPEITSIDRIAVRSYLGFLYENKLSASSMRRKLSTLSSFFRFLCREGHLKNNVVKSIPAPKMENKLPTFLSVDEMFRLIELPKGDDFLVIRDRAMLELFYNTGLRISELVSLKTGDIDF
;
A
#
# COMPACT_ATOMS: atom_id res chain seq x y z
N PHE A 1 19.69 -8.64 -7.88
CA PHE A 1 20.55 -7.62 -7.25
C PHE A 1 20.06 -7.30 -5.84
N LEU A 2 18.87 -6.74 -5.65
CA LEU A 2 18.34 -6.45 -4.32
C LEU A 2 17.83 -7.67 -3.54
N LYS A 3 17.72 -8.85 -4.16
CA LYS A 3 17.10 -10.05 -3.59
C LYS A 3 17.59 -10.40 -2.17
N LYS A 4 18.90 -10.29 -1.92
CA LYS A 4 19.49 -10.55 -0.59
C LYS A 4 18.94 -9.60 0.49
N TYR A 5 18.83 -8.31 0.14
CA TYR A 5 18.33 -7.26 1.04
C TYR A 5 16.82 -7.35 1.20
N ILE A 6 16.11 -7.67 0.12
CA ILE A 6 14.65 -7.86 0.13
C ILE A 6 14.27 -9.00 1.06
N LYS A 7 15.00 -10.13 1.03
CA LYS A 7 14.75 -11.25 1.95
C LYS A 7 14.90 -10.82 3.40
N LYS A 8 16.01 -10.16 3.76
CA LYS A 8 16.22 -9.64 5.12
C LYS A 8 15.16 -8.63 5.52
N PHE A 9 14.75 -7.75 4.61
CA PHE A 9 13.71 -6.77 4.88
C PHE A 9 12.34 -7.43 5.11
N LYS A 10 12.02 -8.49 4.35
CA LYS A 10 10.84 -9.32 4.58
C LYS A 10 10.83 -9.89 6.00
N ASP A 11 11.94 -10.52 6.39
CA ASP A 11 12.08 -11.13 7.73
C ASP A 11 11.90 -10.06 8.84
N TYR A 12 12.49 -8.87 8.65
CA TYR A 12 12.31 -7.71 9.53
C TYR A 12 10.85 -7.25 9.61
N LEU A 13 10.15 -7.14 8.47
CA LEU A 13 8.74 -6.72 8.45
C LEU A 13 7.84 -7.71 9.20
N VAL A 14 8.12 -8.99 9.08
CA VAL A 14 7.35 -10.03 9.77
C VAL A 14 7.69 -10.08 11.25
N ALA A 15 8.98 -10.21 11.60
CA ALA A 15 9.41 -10.49 12.97
C ALA A 15 9.35 -9.25 13.89
N GLU A 16 9.73 -8.06 13.37
CA GLU A 16 9.80 -6.87 14.22
C GLU A 16 8.64 -5.89 14.01
N LYS A 17 8.03 -5.87 12.83
CA LYS A 17 6.93 -4.94 12.51
C LYS A 17 5.55 -5.59 12.58
N ASN A 18 5.49 -6.92 12.72
CA ASN A 18 4.24 -7.68 12.69
C ASN A 18 3.33 -7.26 11.51
N ALA A 19 3.96 -7.07 10.34
CA ALA A 19 3.26 -6.58 9.17
C ALA A 19 2.25 -7.62 8.66
N SER A 20 1.05 -7.17 8.33
CA SER A 20 0.04 -8.05 7.74
C SER A 20 0.52 -8.62 6.39
N PRO A 21 0.01 -9.79 5.95
CA PRO A 21 0.33 -10.37 4.65
C PRO A 21 0.15 -9.39 3.49
N HIS A 22 -0.93 -8.62 3.48
CA HIS A 22 -1.19 -7.61 2.44
C HIS A 22 -0.18 -6.46 2.46
N THR A 23 0.23 -6.01 3.65
CA THR A 23 1.28 -4.98 3.79
C THR A 23 2.60 -5.49 3.26
N LEU A 24 2.95 -6.72 3.62
CA LEU A 24 4.17 -7.38 3.17
C LEU A 24 4.22 -7.50 1.64
N GLU A 25 3.16 -8.03 1.04
CA GLU A 25 3.03 -8.18 -0.41
C GLU A 25 3.14 -6.82 -1.13
N SER A 26 2.42 -5.82 -0.64
CA SER A 26 2.48 -4.46 -1.21
C SER A 26 3.90 -3.87 -1.17
N TYR A 27 4.61 -4.05 -0.05
CA TYR A 27 5.97 -3.55 0.11
C TYR A 27 6.94 -4.26 -0.83
N LEU A 28 6.85 -5.59 -0.91
CA LEU A 28 7.70 -6.38 -1.78
C LEU A 28 7.48 -6.03 -3.26
N ASN A 29 6.23 -5.91 -3.68
CA ASN A 29 5.88 -5.53 -5.05
C ASN A 29 6.42 -4.15 -5.42
N ASP A 30 6.34 -3.16 -4.51
CA ASP A 30 6.88 -1.83 -4.75
C ASP A 30 8.42 -1.85 -4.90
N ILE A 31 9.12 -2.64 -4.09
CA ILE A 31 10.58 -2.74 -4.15
C ILE A 31 11.02 -3.50 -5.41
N PHE A 32 10.31 -4.58 -5.81
CA PHE A 32 10.59 -5.28 -7.06
C PHE A 32 10.40 -4.40 -8.29
N GLN A 33 9.34 -3.58 -8.32
CA GLN A 33 9.14 -2.62 -9.42
C GLN A 33 10.25 -1.58 -9.48
N PHE A 34 10.75 -1.12 -8.34
CA PHE A 34 11.90 -0.23 -8.30
C PHE A 34 13.17 -0.93 -8.79
N GLU A 35 13.44 -2.17 -8.35
CA GLU A 35 14.57 -2.97 -8.84
C GLU A 35 14.52 -3.15 -10.36
N GLU A 36 13.34 -3.43 -10.90
CA GLU A 36 13.14 -3.60 -12.34
C GLU A 36 13.41 -2.31 -13.12
N PHE A 37 12.89 -1.18 -12.60
CA PHE A 37 13.17 0.14 -13.17
C PHE A 37 14.69 0.41 -13.22
N LEU A 38 15.43 0.14 -12.15
CA LEU A 38 16.87 0.34 -12.10
C LEU A 38 17.61 -0.47 -13.16
N LYS A 39 17.19 -1.71 -13.41
CA LYS A 39 17.76 -2.56 -14.46
C LYS A 39 17.51 -2.03 -15.86
N GLN A 40 16.30 -1.51 -16.11
CA GLN A 40 15.91 -1.00 -17.43
C GLN A 40 16.53 0.36 -17.76
N SER A 41 16.78 1.19 -16.76
CA SER A 41 17.25 2.57 -16.95
C SER A 41 18.77 2.71 -17.08
N GLY A 42 19.51 1.60 -17.14
CA GLY A 42 20.98 1.63 -17.32
C GLY A 42 21.72 2.31 -16.14
N HIS A 43 21.07 2.47 -15.00
CA HIS A 43 21.74 2.84 -13.75
C HIS A 43 22.63 1.68 -13.25
N ASP A 44 22.55 0.56 -13.92
CA ASP A 44 23.48 -0.55 -13.86
C ASP A 44 24.72 -0.14 -14.67
N GLY A 45 25.68 0.53 -14.07
CA GLY A 45 27.01 0.58 -14.66
C GLY A 45 27.38 -0.82 -15.17
N GLU A 46 28.38 -0.99 -16.05
CA GLU A 46 28.83 -2.22 -16.75
C GLU A 46 28.94 -3.52 -15.89
N LEU A 47 28.48 -3.50 -14.65
CA LEU A 47 28.36 -4.60 -13.70
C LEU A 47 26.96 -5.17 -13.74
N ASP A 48 26.84 -6.47 -13.90
CA ASP A 48 25.60 -7.30 -13.88
C ASP A 48 24.67 -7.08 -12.64
N SER A 49 25.03 -6.21 -11.74
CA SER A 49 24.25 -5.88 -10.52
C SER A 49 24.71 -4.54 -9.94
N PRO A 50 23.90 -3.47 -9.96
CA PRO A 50 24.25 -2.23 -9.27
C PRO A 50 24.42 -2.51 -7.76
N GLU A 51 25.50 -2.05 -7.17
CA GLU A 51 25.64 -2.11 -5.72
C GLU A 51 24.57 -1.23 -5.07
N ILE A 52 24.03 -1.66 -3.94
CA ILE A 52 23.03 -0.89 -3.17
C ILE A 52 23.53 0.53 -2.85
N THR A 53 24.84 0.70 -2.77
CA THR A 53 25.54 1.96 -2.53
C THR A 53 25.53 2.92 -3.71
N SER A 54 25.31 2.42 -4.94
CA SER A 54 25.23 3.24 -6.16
C SER A 54 23.86 3.90 -6.35
N ILE A 55 22.84 3.46 -5.62
CA ILE A 55 21.51 4.06 -5.68
C ILE A 55 21.52 5.41 -4.97
N ASP A 56 21.51 6.45 -5.76
CA ASP A 56 21.55 7.82 -5.30
C ASP A 56 20.16 8.49 -5.34
N ARG A 57 20.14 9.78 -4.99
CA ARG A 57 18.93 10.61 -5.05
C ARG A 57 18.40 10.75 -6.48
N ILE A 58 19.29 10.75 -7.47
CA ILE A 58 18.92 10.93 -8.89
C ILE A 58 18.14 9.70 -9.36
N ALA A 59 18.62 8.50 -9.08
CA ALA A 59 17.94 7.26 -9.41
C ALA A 59 16.51 7.19 -8.86
N VAL A 60 16.31 7.60 -7.60
CA VAL A 60 14.96 7.62 -7.01
C VAL A 60 14.07 8.72 -7.63
N ARG A 61 14.63 9.88 -7.99
CA ARG A 61 13.87 10.93 -8.71
C ARG A 61 13.49 10.49 -10.11
N SER A 62 14.39 9.83 -10.83
CA SER A 62 14.12 9.26 -12.16
C SER A 62 12.99 8.22 -12.08
N TYR A 63 12.99 7.39 -11.03
CA TYR A 63 11.89 6.46 -10.79
C TYR A 63 10.55 7.19 -10.60
N LEU A 64 10.52 8.29 -9.83
CA LEU A 64 9.28 9.09 -9.72
C LEU A 64 8.84 9.69 -11.05
N GLY A 65 9.78 10.14 -11.89
CA GLY A 65 9.50 10.59 -13.26
C GLY A 65 8.87 9.47 -14.09
N PHE A 66 9.46 8.28 -14.07
CA PHE A 66 8.94 7.08 -14.73
C PHE A 66 7.51 6.75 -14.26
N LEU A 67 7.24 6.79 -12.96
CA LEU A 67 5.90 6.54 -12.44
C LEU A 67 4.89 7.59 -12.90
N TYR A 68 5.30 8.84 -12.99
CA TYR A 68 4.48 9.94 -13.49
C TYR A 68 4.14 9.79 -14.98
N GLU A 69 5.13 9.45 -15.81
CA GLU A 69 4.95 9.17 -17.25
C GLU A 69 3.99 8.00 -17.49
N ASN A 70 4.01 7.00 -16.59
CA ASN A 70 3.06 5.89 -16.58
C ASN A 70 1.72 6.24 -15.95
N LYS A 71 1.42 7.54 -15.74
CA LYS A 71 0.13 8.07 -15.25
C LYS A 71 -0.31 7.53 -13.89
N LEU A 72 0.63 7.15 -13.02
CA LEU A 72 0.29 6.78 -11.66
C LEU A 72 -0.22 7.99 -10.87
N SER A 73 -1.23 7.77 -10.03
CA SER A 73 -1.77 8.82 -9.17
C SER A 73 -0.71 9.30 -8.15
N ALA A 74 -0.81 10.57 -7.74
CA ALA A 74 0.07 11.13 -6.71
C ALA A 74 0.02 10.32 -5.40
N SER A 75 -1.14 9.78 -5.04
CA SER A 75 -1.32 8.89 -3.88
C SER A 75 -0.50 7.60 -4.02
N SER A 76 -0.57 6.94 -5.18
CA SER A 76 0.20 5.72 -5.46
C SER A 76 1.70 5.98 -5.45
N MET A 77 2.16 7.09 -6.06
CA MET A 77 3.56 7.48 -6.03
C MET A 77 4.07 7.75 -4.60
N ARG A 78 3.27 8.44 -3.77
CA ARG A 78 3.61 8.68 -2.36
C ARG A 78 3.72 7.38 -1.57
N ARG A 79 2.79 6.45 -1.77
CA ARG A 79 2.83 5.13 -1.12
C ARG A 79 4.12 4.39 -1.49
N LYS A 80 4.47 4.32 -2.79
CA LYS A 80 5.71 3.69 -3.28
C LYS A 80 6.95 4.37 -2.70
N LEU A 81 6.99 5.69 -2.66
CA LEU A 81 8.08 6.44 -2.06
C LEU A 81 8.22 6.15 -0.55
N SER A 82 7.10 6.00 0.16
CA SER A 82 7.09 5.61 1.58
C SER A 82 7.65 4.20 1.80
N THR A 83 7.28 3.24 0.94
CA THR A 83 7.83 1.88 0.93
C THR A 83 9.35 1.91 0.73
N LEU A 84 9.83 2.63 -0.29
CA LEU A 84 11.27 2.79 -0.52
C LEU A 84 11.96 3.46 0.67
N SER A 85 11.38 4.51 1.25
CA SER A 85 11.94 5.17 2.42
C SER A 85 12.05 4.22 3.62
N SER A 86 11.08 3.33 3.81
CA SER A 86 11.11 2.29 4.84
C SER A 86 12.23 1.27 4.58
N PHE A 87 12.37 0.80 3.34
CA PHE A 87 13.41 -0.13 2.93
C PHE A 87 14.81 0.48 3.10
N PHE A 88 15.04 1.70 2.62
CA PHE A 88 16.32 2.39 2.78
C PHE A 88 16.66 2.70 4.26
N ARG A 89 15.65 2.97 5.09
CA ARG A 89 15.84 3.13 6.54
C ARG A 89 16.31 1.82 7.17
N PHE A 90 15.73 0.69 6.78
CA PHE A 90 16.17 -0.63 7.20
C PHE A 90 17.63 -0.88 6.79
N LEU A 91 18.01 -0.59 5.55
CA LEU A 91 19.38 -0.75 5.07
C LEU A 91 20.40 0.12 5.84
N CYS A 92 20.01 1.33 6.22
CA CYS A 92 20.84 2.17 7.10
C CYS A 92 20.98 1.57 8.49
N ARG A 93 19.91 1.02 9.06
CA ARG A 93 19.95 0.38 10.39
C ARG A 93 20.85 -0.86 10.39
N GLU A 94 20.83 -1.63 9.33
CA GLU A 94 21.67 -2.83 9.15
C GLU A 94 23.13 -2.47 8.73
N GLY A 95 23.47 -1.18 8.64
CA GLY A 95 24.81 -0.73 8.30
C GLY A 95 25.20 -0.89 6.82
N HIS A 96 24.24 -1.23 5.95
CA HIS A 96 24.49 -1.36 4.50
C HIS A 96 24.58 -0.01 3.79
N LEU A 97 23.98 1.03 4.36
CA LEU A 97 24.00 2.41 3.85
C LEU A 97 24.29 3.39 4.98
N LYS A 98 24.97 4.48 4.68
CA LYS A 98 25.24 5.57 5.65
C LYS A 98 24.00 6.47 5.82
N ASN A 99 23.26 6.72 4.74
CA ASN A 99 22.15 7.67 4.73
C ASN A 99 20.97 7.14 3.92
N ASN A 100 19.75 7.52 4.34
CA ASN A 100 18.54 7.25 3.57
C ASN A 100 18.34 8.32 2.49
N VAL A 101 18.74 8.02 1.26
CA VAL A 101 18.66 8.92 0.11
C VAL A 101 17.22 9.33 -0.23
N VAL A 102 16.25 8.47 0.07
CA VAL A 102 14.83 8.70 -0.21
C VAL A 102 14.24 9.79 0.68
N LYS A 103 14.72 9.93 1.92
CA LYS A 103 14.20 10.90 2.90
C LYS A 103 14.29 12.35 2.41
N SER A 104 15.24 12.68 1.56
CA SER A 104 15.46 14.02 1.03
C SER A 104 14.60 14.35 -0.21
N ILE A 105 13.79 13.41 -0.67
CA ILE A 105 12.98 13.58 -1.89
C ILE A 105 11.58 14.05 -1.49
N PRO A 106 11.13 15.21 -2.03
CA PRO A 106 9.79 15.68 -1.76
C PRO A 106 8.75 14.73 -2.38
N ALA A 107 7.75 14.37 -1.58
CA ALA A 107 6.64 13.57 -2.07
C ALA A 107 5.76 14.40 -3.03
N PRO A 108 5.17 13.79 -4.06
CA PRO A 108 4.23 14.47 -4.95
C PRO A 108 3.10 15.16 -4.17
N LYS A 109 2.71 16.35 -4.58
CA LYS A 109 1.57 17.05 -3.98
C LYS A 109 0.28 16.27 -4.26
N MET A 110 -0.54 16.10 -3.24
CA MET A 110 -1.88 15.53 -3.38
C MET A 110 -2.90 16.66 -3.44
N GLU A 111 -3.89 16.51 -4.30
CA GLU A 111 -5.11 17.30 -4.19
C GLU A 111 -5.90 16.81 -2.97
N ASN A 112 -6.26 17.73 -2.08
CA ASN A 112 -7.16 17.44 -0.97
C ASN A 112 -8.59 17.32 -1.53
N LYS A 113 -8.95 16.13 -1.99
CA LYS A 113 -10.35 15.86 -2.35
C LYS A 113 -11.11 15.60 -1.06
N LEU A 114 -12.13 16.41 -0.82
CA LEU A 114 -13.07 16.12 0.27
C LEU A 114 -13.78 14.80 -0.05
N PRO A 115 -13.91 13.90 0.95
CA PRO A 115 -14.67 12.68 0.76
C PRO A 115 -16.12 13.03 0.40
N THR A 116 -16.66 12.37 -0.60
CA THR A 116 -18.11 12.35 -0.83
C THR A 116 -18.75 11.44 0.20
N PHE A 117 -19.78 11.92 0.86
CA PHE A 117 -20.57 11.17 1.81
C PHE A 117 -22.05 11.24 1.41
N LEU A 118 -22.77 10.20 1.75
CA LEU A 118 -24.23 10.18 1.59
C LEU A 118 -24.87 10.97 2.73
N SER A 119 -25.91 11.72 2.43
CA SER A 119 -26.78 12.28 3.45
C SER A 119 -27.50 11.17 4.21
N VAL A 120 -28.05 11.49 5.37
CA VAL A 120 -28.82 10.52 6.19
C VAL A 120 -29.97 9.92 5.38
N ASP A 121 -30.70 10.76 4.64
CA ASP A 121 -31.85 10.31 3.82
C ASP A 121 -31.40 9.40 2.67
N GLU A 122 -30.27 9.70 2.02
CA GLU A 122 -29.70 8.85 0.96
C GLU A 122 -29.25 7.51 1.53
N MET A 123 -28.68 7.50 2.74
CA MET A 123 -28.26 6.27 3.41
C MET A 123 -29.46 5.39 3.76
N PHE A 124 -30.54 5.95 4.31
CA PHE A 124 -31.76 5.18 4.57
C PHE A 124 -32.36 4.61 3.29
N ARG A 125 -32.43 5.41 2.21
CA ARG A 125 -32.87 4.91 0.91
C ARG A 125 -32.01 3.75 0.40
N LEU A 126 -30.71 3.81 0.61
CA LEU A 126 -29.78 2.74 0.22
C LEU A 126 -30.05 1.43 1.00
N ILE A 127 -30.27 1.55 2.31
CA ILE A 127 -30.57 0.40 3.18
C ILE A 127 -31.92 -0.25 2.81
N GLU A 128 -32.90 0.55 2.39
CA GLU A 128 -34.23 0.10 2.00
C GLU A 128 -34.33 -0.38 0.54
N LEU A 129 -33.26 -0.28 -0.26
CA LEU A 129 -33.25 -0.73 -1.67
C LEU A 129 -33.54 -2.23 -1.83
N PRO A 130 -32.96 -3.14 -1.02
CA PRO A 130 -33.28 -4.56 -1.13
C PRO A 130 -34.72 -4.83 -0.70
N LYS A 131 -35.61 -5.19 -1.67
CA LYS A 131 -37.05 -5.42 -1.43
C LYS A 131 -37.41 -6.87 -1.71
N GLY A 132 -38.12 -7.49 -0.79
CA GLY A 132 -38.60 -8.89 -0.88
C GLY A 132 -38.14 -9.72 0.30
N ASP A 133 -38.61 -10.97 0.32
CA ASP A 133 -38.38 -11.91 1.41
C ASP A 133 -37.41 -13.05 1.01
N ASP A 134 -36.75 -12.91 -0.15
CA ASP A 134 -35.74 -13.87 -0.58
C ASP A 134 -34.49 -13.77 0.31
N PHE A 135 -33.87 -14.93 0.56
CA PHE A 135 -32.69 -15.04 1.44
C PHE A 135 -31.59 -14.03 1.08
N LEU A 136 -31.31 -13.83 -0.21
CA LEU A 136 -30.27 -12.89 -0.65
C LEU A 136 -30.63 -11.45 -0.33
N VAL A 137 -31.90 -11.08 -0.45
CA VAL A 137 -32.42 -9.75 -0.14
C VAL A 137 -32.33 -9.46 1.36
N ILE A 138 -32.72 -10.43 2.19
CA ILE A 138 -32.62 -10.31 3.66
C ILE A 138 -31.15 -10.18 4.08
N ARG A 139 -30.28 -11.00 3.52
CA ARG A 139 -28.83 -10.94 3.75
C ARG A 139 -28.25 -9.57 3.39
N ASP A 140 -28.59 -9.06 2.20
CA ASP A 140 -28.00 -7.80 1.71
C ASP A 140 -28.48 -6.60 2.55
N ARG A 141 -29.74 -6.61 2.99
CA ARG A 141 -30.27 -5.63 3.94
C ARG A 141 -29.54 -5.71 5.28
N ALA A 142 -29.38 -6.89 5.84
CA ALA A 142 -28.67 -7.08 7.12
C ALA A 142 -27.21 -6.60 7.02
N MET A 143 -26.53 -6.83 5.90
CA MET A 143 -25.17 -6.31 5.67
C MET A 143 -25.14 -4.78 5.64
N LEU A 144 -26.06 -4.13 4.93
CA LEU A 144 -26.14 -2.67 4.86
C LEU A 144 -26.44 -2.04 6.23
N GLU A 145 -27.35 -2.63 6.99
CA GLU A 145 -27.68 -2.20 8.35
C GLU A 145 -26.48 -2.36 9.29
N LEU A 146 -25.76 -3.48 9.22
CA LEU A 146 -24.56 -3.69 10.01
C LEU A 146 -23.47 -2.66 9.66
N PHE A 147 -23.22 -2.40 8.38
CA PHE A 147 -22.25 -1.36 7.97
C PHE A 147 -22.62 0.00 8.53
N TYR A 148 -23.87 0.39 8.41
CA TYR A 148 -24.31 1.71 8.87
C TYR A 148 -24.22 1.86 10.39
N ASN A 149 -24.70 0.86 11.13
CA ASN A 149 -24.80 0.94 12.60
C ASN A 149 -23.45 0.73 13.30
N THR A 150 -22.52 -0.04 12.69
CA THR A 150 -21.29 -0.43 13.38
C THR A 150 -20.03 0.19 12.76
N GLY A 151 -20.08 0.63 11.51
CA GLY A 151 -18.89 1.10 10.77
C GLY A 151 -17.85 0.02 10.51
N LEU A 152 -18.22 -1.26 10.55
CA LEU A 152 -17.34 -2.39 10.26
C LEU A 152 -16.72 -2.27 8.86
N ARG A 153 -15.47 -2.74 8.73
CA ARG A 153 -14.87 -2.90 7.42
C ARG A 153 -15.45 -4.14 6.73
N ILE A 154 -15.43 -4.15 5.38
CA ILE A 154 -15.96 -5.30 4.61
C ILE A 154 -15.30 -6.63 5.01
N SER A 155 -14.00 -6.63 5.29
CA SER A 155 -13.28 -7.83 5.75
C SER A 155 -13.73 -8.29 7.14
N GLU A 156 -14.08 -7.38 8.02
CA GLU A 156 -14.60 -7.66 9.36
C GLU A 156 -16.00 -8.25 9.24
N LEU A 157 -16.86 -7.66 8.41
CA LEU A 157 -18.21 -8.19 8.16
C LEU A 157 -18.17 -9.62 7.59
N VAL A 158 -17.33 -9.87 6.58
CA VAL A 158 -17.22 -11.21 5.95
C VAL A 158 -16.67 -12.26 6.91
N SER A 159 -15.89 -11.86 7.92
CA SER A 159 -15.35 -12.77 8.95
C SER A 159 -16.27 -13.00 10.13
N LEU A 160 -17.39 -12.28 10.26
CA LEU A 160 -18.35 -12.43 11.35
C LEU A 160 -18.92 -13.85 11.42
N LYS A 161 -19.02 -14.37 12.63
CA LYS A 161 -19.65 -15.64 12.95
C LYS A 161 -20.86 -15.38 13.86
N THR A 162 -21.79 -16.32 13.88
CA THR A 162 -22.99 -16.25 14.71
C THR A 162 -22.67 -16.05 16.20
N GLY A 163 -21.54 -16.55 16.70
CA GLY A 163 -21.12 -16.37 18.08
C GLY A 163 -20.50 -15.01 18.40
N ASP A 164 -20.30 -14.16 17.41
CA ASP A 164 -19.78 -12.79 17.60
C ASP A 164 -20.94 -11.77 17.78
N ILE A 165 -22.20 -12.23 17.67
CA ILE A 165 -23.40 -11.39 17.77
C ILE A 165 -24.10 -11.76 19.06
N ASP A 166 -24.30 -10.77 19.93
CA ASP A 166 -25.13 -10.87 21.13
C ASP A 166 -26.55 -10.40 20.77
N PHE A 167 -27.56 -11.26 20.99
CA PHE A 167 -28.97 -11.04 20.63
C PHE A 167 -29.79 -10.62 21.84
#